data_1e79d5ccb90bb849f7833ff229b103d4
#
_entry.id   1e79d5ccb90bb849f7833ff229b103d4
#
_cell.length_a   1.000
_cell.length_b   1.000
_cell.length_c   1.000
_cell.angle_alpha   90.00
_cell.angle_beta   90.00
_cell.angle_gamma   90.00
#
_symmetry.space_group_name_H-M   'P 1'
#
loop_
_entity.id
_entity.type
_entity.pdbx_description
1 polymer ?
#
loop_
_entity_poly.entity_id
_entity_poly.type
_entity_poly.pdbx_seq_one_letter_code
_entity_poly.pdbx_strand_id
1 'polypeptide(L)' 'MIEFEMAEHDYIELHSLLKVTGLCDSGGVAKLLIAEGLVHVDGEVETRKRCKIRAGQIVAFNDRRISVI' A
#
# COMPACT_ATOMS: atom_id res chain seq x y z
N MET A 1 -9.27 -10.25 -2.22
CA MET A 1 -8.66 -8.95 -2.53
C MET A 1 -9.36 -7.85 -1.76
N ILE A 2 -8.60 -6.95 -1.17
CA ILE A 2 -9.14 -5.81 -0.45
C ILE A 2 -9.31 -4.66 -1.44
N GLU A 3 -10.47 -4.00 -1.40
CA GLU A 3 -10.68 -2.79 -2.20
C GLU A 3 -10.58 -1.57 -1.29
N PHE A 4 -9.82 -0.59 -1.73
CA PHE A 4 -9.70 0.68 -1.04
C PHE A 4 -10.16 1.80 -1.96
N GLU A 5 -11.22 2.48 -1.57
CA GLU A 5 -11.80 3.56 -2.37
C GLU A 5 -11.17 4.89 -2.02
N MET A 6 -10.61 5.56 -3.02
CA MET A 6 -9.94 6.84 -2.85
C MET A 6 -10.90 8.00 -2.61
N ALA A 7 -12.14 7.86 -3.07
CA ALA A 7 -13.15 8.92 -3.00
C ALA A 7 -12.62 10.20 -3.66
N GLU A 8 -12.49 11.28 -2.90
CA GLU A 8 -12.07 12.58 -3.44
C GLU A 8 -10.55 12.78 -3.36
N HIS A 9 -9.82 11.82 -2.83
CA HIS A 9 -8.37 11.96 -2.68
C HIS A 9 -7.65 11.64 -3.99
N ASP A 10 -6.61 12.40 -4.29
CA ASP A 10 -5.79 12.15 -5.48
C ASP A 10 -4.86 10.97 -5.31
N TYR A 11 -4.41 10.74 -4.09
CA TYR A 11 -3.48 9.65 -3.78
C TYR A 11 -3.51 9.34 -2.30
N ILE A 12 -2.92 8.20 -1.95
CA ILE A 12 -2.63 7.86 -0.57
C ILE A 12 -1.18 7.37 -0.52
N GLU A 13 -0.45 7.73 0.54
CA GLU A 13 0.91 7.24 0.70
C GLU A 13 0.90 5.75 1.01
N LEU A 14 1.88 5.02 0.49
CA LEU A 14 1.92 3.57 0.58
C LEU A 14 1.85 3.06 2.02
N HIS A 15 2.63 3.65 2.94
CA HIS A 15 2.59 3.21 4.34
C HIS A 15 1.22 3.43 4.97
N SER A 16 0.55 4.51 4.61
CA SER A 16 -0.79 4.80 5.12
C SER A 16 -1.81 3.81 4.59
N LEU A 17 -1.70 3.43 3.33
CA LEU A 17 -2.60 2.45 2.73
C LEU A 17 -2.51 1.11 3.44
N LEU A 18 -1.30 0.65 3.75
CA LEU A 18 -1.11 -0.60 4.47
C LEU A 18 -1.70 -0.55 5.88
N LYS A 19 -1.61 0.61 6.53
CA LYS A 19 -2.17 0.78 7.86
C LYS A 19 -3.70 0.81 7.85
N VAL A 20 -4.29 1.65 7.00
CA VAL A 20 -5.75 1.82 7.01
C VAL A 20 -6.50 0.59 6.53
N THR A 21 -5.88 -0.25 5.71
CA THR A 21 -6.49 -1.50 5.25
C THR A 21 -6.30 -2.64 6.24
N GLY A 22 -5.54 -2.41 7.31
CA GLY A 22 -5.33 -3.43 8.34
C GLY A 22 -4.27 -4.47 8.02
N LEU A 23 -3.54 -4.33 6.92
CA LEU A 23 -2.44 -5.24 6.60
C LEU A 23 -1.27 -5.09 7.54
N CYS A 24 -1.10 -3.89 8.09
CA CYS A 24 -0.07 -3.61 9.10
C CYS A 24 -0.73 -2.97 10.31
N ASP A 25 -0.23 -3.31 11.50
CA ASP A 25 -0.78 -2.81 12.75
C ASP A 25 -0.49 -1.32 12.97
N SER A 26 0.58 -0.82 12.40
CA SER A 26 0.97 0.57 12.59
C SER A 26 1.73 1.09 11.38
N GLY A 27 1.85 2.43 11.30
CA GLY A 27 2.64 3.06 10.25
C GLY A 27 4.12 2.71 10.36
N GLY A 28 4.63 2.51 11.58
CA GLY A 28 6.03 2.12 11.77
C GLY A 28 6.33 0.75 11.22
N VAL A 29 5.44 -0.22 11.44
CA VAL A 29 5.58 -1.56 10.87
C VAL A 29 5.50 -1.49 9.34
N ALA A 30 4.54 -0.74 8.83
CA ALA A 30 4.39 -0.59 7.38
C ALA A 30 5.66 -0.02 6.74
N LYS A 31 6.25 1.01 7.34
CA LYS A 31 7.47 1.63 6.82
C LYS A 31 8.63 0.65 6.80
N LEU A 32 8.75 -0.18 7.83
CA LEU A 32 9.80 -1.19 7.90
C LEU A 32 9.65 -2.23 6.78
N LEU A 33 8.45 -2.75 6.60
CA LEU A 33 8.17 -3.76 5.59
C LEU A 33 8.43 -3.23 4.17
N ILE A 34 8.06 -1.98 3.92
CA ILE A 34 8.31 -1.33 2.64
C ILE A 34 9.82 -1.21 2.41
N ALA A 35 10.55 -0.74 3.41
CA ALA A 35 12.00 -0.57 3.30
C ALA A 35 12.73 -1.89 3.04
N GLU A 36 12.19 -2.99 3.56
CA GLU A 36 12.78 -4.31 3.36
C GLU A 36 12.46 -4.95 2.00
N GLY A 37 11.67 -4.26 1.17
CA GLY A 37 11.35 -4.76 -0.16
C GLY A 37 10.28 -5.83 -0.19
N LEU A 38 9.43 -5.89 0.84
CA LEU A 38 8.39 -6.91 0.95
C LEU A 38 7.06 -6.48 0.33
N VAL A 39 6.97 -5.24 -0.12
CA VAL A 39 5.73 -4.67 -0.68
C VAL A 39 5.91 -4.41 -2.16
N HIS A 40 4.92 -4.79 -2.95
CA HIS A 40 4.92 -4.61 -4.40
C HIS A 40 3.80 -3.67 -4.81
N VAL A 41 4.07 -2.83 -5.79
CA VAL A 41 3.06 -1.96 -6.41
C VAL A 41 3.05 -2.29 -7.89
N ASP A 42 1.89 -2.70 -8.39
CA ASP A 42 1.71 -3.14 -9.79
C ASP A 42 2.75 -4.19 -10.20
N GLY A 43 3.07 -5.10 -9.29
CA GLY A 43 3.97 -6.21 -9.56
C GLY A 43 5.44 -5.91 -9.34
N GLU A 44 5.81 -4.69 -8.99
CA GLU A 44 7.21 -4.30 -8.78
C GLU A 44 7.45 -3.94 -7.31
N VAL A 45 8.64 -4.32 -6.81
CA VAL A 45 9.03 -3.97 -5.44
C VAL A 45 9.08 -2.44 -5.30
N GLU A 46 8.45 -1.94 -4.24
CA GLU A 46 8.46 -0.54 -3.92
C GLU A 46 9.04 -0.34 -2.53
N THR A 47 10.14 0.41 -2.42
CA THR A 47 10.80 0.65 -1.14
C THR A 47 10.57 2.04 -0.57
N ARG A 48 9.87 2.90 -1.30
CA ARG A 48 9.58 4.26 -0.85
C ARG A 48 8.29 4.26 -0.02
N LYS A 49 8.42 4.51 1.27
CA LYS A 49 7.27 4.51 2.19
C LYS A 49 6.21 5.55 1.85
N ARG A 50 6.62 6.64 1.23
CA ARG A 50 5.73 7.72 0.84
C ARG A 50 5.37 7.70 -0.65
N CYS A 51 5.59 6.58 -1.30
CA CYS A 51 5.16 6.42 -2.69
C CYS A 51 3.67 6.74 -2.79
N LYS A 52 3.32 7.58 -3.74
CA LYS A 52 1.92 7.99 -3.95
C LYS A 52 1.18 6.92 -4.72
N ILE A 53 0.19 6.33 -4.07
CA ILE A 53 -0.65 5.30 -4.68
C ILE A 53 -1.95 5.93 -5.14
N ARG A 54 -2.31 5.66 -6.39
CA ARG A 54 -3.48 6.26 -7.03
C ARG A 54 -4.47 5.19 -7.44
N ALA A 55 -5.69 5.62 -7.75
CA ALA A 55 -6.72 4.70 -8.25
C ALA A 55 -6.23 3.97 -9.49
N GLY A 56 -6.53 2.68 -9.56
CA GLY A 56 -6.09 1.82 -10.65
C GLY A 56 -4.85 1.00 -10.34
N GLN A 57 -4.19 1.26 -9.22
CA GLN A 57 -3.00 0.51 -8.84
C GLN A 57 -3.35 -0.64 -7.89
N ILE A 58 -2.50 -1.67 -7.90
CA ILE A 58 -2.65 -2.82 -7.02
C ILE A 58 -1.41 -2.93 -6.15
N VAL A 59 -1.63 -2.98 -4.84
CA VAL A 59 -0.56 -3.13 -3.86
C VAL A 59 -0.62 -4.54 -3.29
N ALA A 60 0.52 -5.22 -3.24
CA ALA A 60 0.59 -6.59 -2.74
C ALA A 60 1.60 -6.70 -1.61
N PHE A 61 1.23 -7.47 -0.59
CA PHE A 61 2.09 -7.81 0.53
C PHE A 61 1.73 -9.22 1.00
N ASN A 62 2.69 -10.13 0.97
CA ASN A 62 2.45 -11.55 1.22
C ASN A 62 1.40 -12.07 0.22
N ASP A 63 0.37 -12.76 0.75
CA ASP A 63 -0.71 -13.29 -0.08
C ASP A 63 -1.85 -12.31 -0.24
N ARG A 64 -1.71 -11.10 0.25
CA ARG A 64 -2.78 -10.11 0.25
C ARG A 64 -2.57 -9.04 -0.80
N ARG A 65 -3.66 -8.59 -1.37
CA ARG A 65 -3.65 -7.55 -2.39
C ARG A 65 -4.70 -6.51 -2.10
N ILE A 66 -4.35 -5.26 -2.39
CA ILE A 66 -5.25 -4.12 -2.27
C ILE A 66 -5.45 -3.55 -3.66
N SER A 67 -6.70 -3.51 -4.09
CA SER A 67 -7.07 -2.83 -5.33
C SER A 67 -7.52 -1.41 -4.98
N VAL A 68 -6.82 -0.41 -5.47
CA VAL A 68 -7.14 1.00 -5.21
C VAL A 68 -8.07 1.48 -6.30
N ILE A 69 -9.25 1.95 -5.89
CA ILE A 69 -10.29 2.35 -6.83
C ILE A 69 -10.80 3.77 -6.61
#